data_99a74ef47ad3f26757f42cff042c0e1c
#
_entry.id   99a74ef47ad3f26757f42cff042c0e1c
#
_cell.length_a   1.000
_cell.length_b   1.000
_cell.length_c   1.000
_cell.angle_alpha   90.00
_cell.angle_beta   90.00
_cell.angle_gamma   90.00
#
_symmetry.space_group_name_H-M   'P 1'
#
loop_
_entity.id
_entity.type
_entity.pdbx_description
1 polymer ?
#
loop_
_entity_poly.entity_id
_entity_poly.type
_entity_poly.pdbx_seq_one_letter_code
_entity_poly.pdbx_strand_id
1 'polypeptide(L)'
;MKKLMLIFLGFTSVGFSQTTEIPDPNFEQALIDLGYDNAPINGSVPTANISEVTLLEVYDKNISSLDGIEDFTALNYLSCFDNQLTSLDVTNNVALIQLNCSGNQLTSLDVSNNPALDFLSCNTNQLTSLNISQNTALTELDCIDNQLTSLDLSNNAALTNLKLQTNQLTSLDVSQNTNLTFLNCINNQLTSLDVSNNTALTYLTCRFNQLTSLDISQNTALTALDCINNQLISLDVRNGNNTNFNIFYSTFNSDLICIFVDDADWSATNWTNIDSTSTFVNNEAECDILSLGDNSLVLDVNIYPNPTANYLFIEGNKNPLAISIYNLLGTEVVSEFNTHKIEVSELSKGVYIINVSDGVSQTNKKFIKN
;
A
#
# COMPACT_ATOMS: atom_id res chain seq x y z
N MET A 1 92.73 -25.36 -7.39
CA MET A 1 91.56 -24.51 -7.65
C MET A 1 90.45 -25.39 -8.16
N LYS A 2 89.49 -25.77 -7.29
CA LYS A 2 88.32 -26.54 -7.73
C LYS A 2 87.20 -25.55 -8.12
N LYS A 3 86.77 -25.58 -9.37
CA LYS A 3 85.65 -24.81 -9.92
C LYS A 3 84.37 -25.49 -9.45
N LEU A 4 83.57 -24.78 -8.58
CA LEU A 4 82.24 -25.18 -8.21
C LEU A 4 81.29 -24.81 -9.35
N MET A 5 80.67 -25.80 -9.97
CA MET A 5 79.70 -25.60 -11.03
C MET A 5 78.34 -25.54 -10.38
N LEU A 6 77.74 -24.34 -10.24
CA LEU A 6 76.35 -24.17 -9.76
C LEU A 6 75.42 -24.60 -10.92
N ILE A 7 74.67 -25.70 -10.71
CA ILE A 7 73.59 -26.09 -11.60
C ILE A 7 72.35 -25.31 -11.09
N PHE A 8 71.88 -24.36 -11.89
CA PHE A 8 70.56 -23.72 -11.71
C PHE A 8 69.48 -24.71 -12.22
N LEU A 9 68.83 -25.42 -11.31
CA LEU A 9 67.55 -26.07 -11.65
C LEU A 9 66.49 -24.97 -11.76
N GLY A 10 66.15 -24.63 -12.98
CA GLY A 10 64.95 -23.84 -13.26
C GLY A 10 63.71 -24.70 -12.93
N PHE A 11 63.06 -24.41 -11.82
CA PHE A 11 61.71 -24.87 -11.60
C PHE A 11 60.80 -24.10 -12.58
N THR A 12 60.42 -24.70 -13.67
CA THR A 12 59.24 -24.28 -14.42
C THR A 12 58.03 -24.69 -13.58
N SER A 13 57.48 -23.77 -12.80
CA SER A 13 56.14 -23.94 -12.29
C SER A 13 55.22 -23.98 -13.53
N VAL A 14 54.75 -25.16 -13.88
CA VAL A 14 53.57 -25.28 -14.73
C VAL A 14 52.42 -24.75 -13.85
N GLY A 15 52.07 -23.49 -14.04
CA GLY A 15 50.84 -22.96 -13.45
C GLY A 15 49.68 -23.70 -14.11
N PHE A 16 49.07 -24.60 -13.39
CA PHE A 16 47.74 -25.06 -13.77
C PHE A 16 46.85 -23.84 -13.71
N SER A 17 46.26 -23.44 -14.84
CA SER A 17 45.19 -22.45 -14.87
C SER A 17 44.08 -23.00 -13.97
N GLN A 18 43.72 -22.28 -12.94
CA GLN A 18 42.56 -22.62 -12.15
C GLN A 18 41.33 -22.56 -13.04
N THR A 19 40.50 -23.59 -12.98
CA THR A 19 39.22 -23.62 -13.72
C THR A 19 38.07 -23.66 -12.73
N THR A 20 37.01 -22.97 -13.07
CA THR A 20 35.72 -22.98 -12.38
C THR A 20 34.83 -23.99 -13.07
N GLU A 21 34.21 -24.89 -12.31
CA GLU A 21 33.23 -25.84 -12.83
C GLU A 21 31.95 -25.10 -13.19
N ILE A 22 31.40 -25.39 -14.38
CA ILE A 22 30.13 -24.85 -14.88
C ILE A 22 29.28 -26.06 -15.33
N PRO A 23 28.58 -26.71 -14.43
CA PRO A 23 27.90 -27.97 -14.74
C PRO A 23 26.65 -27.81 -15.62
N ASP A 24 26.06 -26.60 -15.66
CA ASP A 24 24.91 -26.33 -16.53
C ASP A 24 25.40 -25.96 -17.95
N PRO A 25 25.08 -26.76 -18.97
CA PRO A 25 25.56 -26.54 -20.33
C PRO A 25 24.99 -25.28 -20.98
N ASN A 26 23.83 -24.80 -20.53
CA ASN A 26 23.23 -23.55 -21.01
C ASN A 26 23.95 -22.33 -20.41
N PHE A 27 24.38 -22.46 -19.13
CA PHE A 27 25.18 -21.42 -18.51
C PHE A 27 26.57 -21.35 -19.18
N GLU A 28 27.25 -22.49 -19.40
CA GLU A 28 28.53 -22.51 -20.12
C GLU A 28 28.38 -21.96 -21.54
N GLN A 29 27.33 -22.36 -22.29
CA GLN A 29 27.06 -21.79 -23.60
C GLN A 29 26.87 -20.28 -23.57
N ALA A 30 26.19 -19.75 -22.54
CA ALA A 30 26.05 -18.30 -22.38
C ALA A 30 27.40 -17.62 -22.11
N LEU A 31 28.30 -18.26 -21.35
CA LEU A 31 29.67 -17.75 -21.14
C LEU A 31 30.50 -17.77 -22.42
N ILE A 32 30.35 -18.82 -23.27
CA ILE A 32 30.96 -18.90 -24.60
C ILE A 32 30.44 -17.77 -25.50
N ASP A 33 29.13 -17.56 -25.54
CA ASP A 33 28.48 -16.51 -26.34
C ASP A 33 28.95 -15.10 -25.92
N LEU A 34 29.23 -14.90 -24.63
CA LEU A 34 29.77 -13.66 -24.06
C LEU A 34 31.31 -13.52 -24.24
N GLY A 35 32.00 -14.57 -24.69
CA GLY A 35 33.43 -14.56 -24.93
C GLY A 35 34.27 -14.81 -23.67
N TYR A 36 33.68 -15.31 -22.59
CA TYR A 36 34.43 -15.68 -21.39
C TYR A 36 34.99 -17.10 -21.45
N ASP A 37 34.44 -17.93 -22.34
CA ASP A 37 34.90 -19.29 -22.58
C ASP A 37 35.00 -19.61 -24.07
N ASN A 38 35.49 -20.80 -24.40
CA ASN A 38 35.68 -21.28 -25.76
C ASN A 38 34.96 -22.62 -25.99
N ALA A 39 34.37 -22.75 -27.17
CA ALA A 39 33.79 -24.02 -27.60
C ALA A 39 34.87 -25.13 -27.74
N PRO A 40 34.49 -26.42 -27.51
CA PRO A 40 33.17 -26.94 -27.19
C PRO A 40 32.86 -26.82 -25.70
N ILE A 41 31.58 -26.92 -25.34
CA ILE A 41 31.13 -27.10 -23.95
C ILE A 41 31.88 -28.26 -23.31
N ASN A 42 32.52 -28.04 -22.16
CA ASN A 42 33.37 -29.00 -21.48
C ASN A 42 33.16 -29.07 -19.95
N GLY A 43 32.20 -28.30 -19.42
CA GLY A 43 31.81 -28.27 -18.01
C GLY A 43 32.68 -27.35 -17.15
N SER A 44 33.48 -26.46 -17.76
CA SER A 44 34.35 -25.57 -16.99
C SER A 44 34.80 -24.36 -17.79
N VAL A 45 35.13 -23.27 -17.10
CA VAL A 45 35.71 -22.04 -17.66
C VAL A 45 37.03 -21.71 -16.93
N PRO A 46 38.05 -21.15 -17.60
CA PRO A 46 39.24 -20.63 -16.91
C PRO A 46 38.83 -19.52 -15.91
N THR A 47 39.06 -19.72 -14.61
CA THR A 47 38.69 -18.76 -13.55
C THR A 47 39.21 -17.34 -13.84
N ALA A 48 40.42 -17.23 -14.44
CA ALA A 48 40.99 -15.93 -14.79
C ALA A 48 40.16 -15.14 -15.83
N ASN A 49 39.29 -15.80 -16.60
CA ASN A 49 38.45 -15.14 -17.58
C ASN A 49 37.18 -14.52 -16.94
N ILE A 50 36.80 -14.98 -15.72
CA ILE A 50 35.54 -14.61 -15.08
C ILE A 50 35.73 -13.82 -13.81
N SER A 51 36.86 -13.94 -13.12
CA SER A 51 37.11 -13.31 -11.82
C SER A 51 37.02 -11.79 -11.81
N GLU A 52 37.31 -11.13 -12.94
CA GLU A 52 37.27 -9.68 -13.11
C GLU A 52 35.99 -9.18 -13.80
N VAL A 53 35.08 -10.07 -14.11
CA VAL A 53 33.77 -9.71 -14.70
C VAL A 53 32.90 -8.97 -13.68
N THR A 54 32.51 -7.76 -14.06
CA THR A 54 31.70 -6.90 -13.20
C THR A 54 30.20 -6.91 -13.55
N LEU A 55 29.88 -7.29 -14.80
CA LEU A 55 28.51 -7.33 -15.32
C LEU A 55 28.30 -8.68 -16.02
N LEU A 56 27.24 -9.40 -15.61
CA LEU A 56 26.86 -10.68 -16.19
C LEU A 56 25.37 -10.68 -16.53
N GLU A 57 25.06 -10.83 -17.83
CA GLU A 57 23.70 -10.94 -18.35
C GLU A 57 23.52 -12.32 -18.99
N VAL A 58 22.79 -13.18 -18.30
CA VAL A 58 22.51 -14.57 -18.73
C VAL A 58 21.01 -14.88 -18.65
N TYR A 59 20.19 -13.88 -18.95
CA TYR A 59 18.74 -14.00 -18.94
C TYR A 59 18.20 -14.73 -20.17
N ASP A 60 17.03 -15.36 -20.03
CA ASP A 60 16.30 -16.08 -21.11
C ASP A 60 17.19 -17.10 -21.83
N LYS A 61 17.92 -17.91 -21.07
CA LYS A 61 18.87 -18.92 -21.57
C LYS A 61 18.50 -20.37 -21.22
N ASN A 62 17.36 -20.58 -20.56
CA ASN A 62 16.94 -21.90 -20.03
C ASN A 62 17.99 -22.51 -19.06
N ILE A 63 18.70 -21.69 -18.32
CA ILE A 63 19.69 -22.10 -17.33
C ILE A 63 18.97 -22.68 -16.10
N SER A 64 19.38 -23.83 -15.63
CA SER A 64 18.83 -24.48 -14.44
C SER A 64 19.72 -24.38 -13.21
N SER A 65 21.02 -24.11 -13.38
CA SER A 65 21.98 -23.81 -12.31
C SER A 65 22.98 -22.75 -12.73
N LEU A 66 23.34 -21.88 -11.78
CA LEU A 66 24.45 -20.94 -11.90
C LEU A 66 25.65 -21.39 -11.04
N ASP A 67 25.81 -22.69 -10.77
CA ASP A 67 27.01 -23.20 -10.08
C ASP A 67 28.25 -22.75 -10.83
N GLY A 68 29.24 -22.20 -10.10
CA GLY A 68 30.41 -21.50 -10.64
C GLY A 68 30.30 -19.97 -10.58
N ILE A 69 29.11 -19.42 -10.28
CA ILE A 69 28.92 -17.95 -10.11
C ILE A 69 29.76 -17.40 -8.96
N GLU A 70 30.08 -18.22 -7.96
CA GLU A 70 30.87 -17.86 -6.79
C GLU A 70 32.29 -17.36 -7.14
N ASP A 71 32.84 -17.75 -8.30
CA ASP A 71 34.14 -17.34 -8.77
C ASP A 71 34.14 -16.01 -9.60
N PHE A 72 32.93 -15.45 -9.83
CA PHE A 72 32.79 -14.10 -10.38
C PHE A 72 32.95 -13.05 -9.27
N THR A 73 34.14 -12.98 -8.69
CA THR A 73 34.40 -12.24 -7.45
C THR A 73 34.29 -10.72 -7.56
N ALA A 74 34.41 -10.17 -8.79
CA ALA A 74 34.26 -8.74 -9.06
C ALA A 74 32.82 -8.34 -9.47
N LEU A 75 31.88 -9.31 -9.47
CA LEU A 75 30.54 -9.10 -10.00
C LEU A 75 29.75 -8.07 -9.18
N ASN A 76 29.31 -6.98 -9.84
CA ASN A 76 28.46 -5.96 -9.22
C ASN A 76 27.05 -5.89 -9.83
N TYR A 77 26.87 -6.45 -11.04
CA TYR A 77 25.58 -6.55 -11.72
C TYR A 77 25.34 -7.99 -12.20
N LEU A 78 24.28 -8.63 -11.71
CA LEU A 78 23.83 -9.94 -12.18
C LEU A 78 22.39 -9.86 -12.66
N SER A 79 22.18 -10.24 -13.93
CA SER A 79 20.86 -10.41 -14.52
C SER A 79 20.72 -11.84 -15.04
N CYS A 80 19.94 -12.64 -14.31
CA CYS A 80 19.64 -14.03 -14.64
C CYS A 80 18.12 -14.29 -14.71
N PHE A 81 17.35 -13.26 -15.06
CA PHE A 81 15.89 -13.37 -15.13
C PHE A 81 15.44 -14.31 -16.26
N ASP A 82 14.20 -14.82 -16.14
CA ASP A 82 13.57 -15.72 -17.12
C ASP A 82 14.44 -16.96 -17.43
N ASN A 83 14.82 -17.67 -16.36
CA ASN A 83 15.53 -18.94 -16.42
C ASN A 83 14.75 -20.05 -15.66
N GLN A 84 15.40 -21.16 -15.35
CA GLN A 84 14.79 -22.31 -14.66
C GLN A 84 15.46 -22.58 -13.31
N LEU A 85 16.03 -21.53 -12.68
CA LEU A 85 16.78 -21.65 -11.44
C LEU A 85 15.84 -22.06 -10.29
N THR A 86 16.19 -23.13 -9.59
CA THR A 86 15.51 -23.56 -8.35
C THR A 86 16.27 -23.11 -7.10
N SER A 87 17.53 -22.74 -7.23
CA SER A 87 18.40 -22.16 -6.22
C SER A 87 19.34 -21.13 -6.85
N LEU A 88 19.79 -20.18 -6.05
CA LEU A 88 20.80 -19.18 -6.45
C LEU A 88 21.64 -18.87 -5.22
N ASP A 89 22.93 -19.13 -5.29
CA ASP A 89 23.92 -18.78 -4.27
C ASP A 89 24.78 -17.61 -4.74
N VAL A 90 24.58 -16.45 -4.16
CA VAL A 90 25.36 -15.22 -4.43
C VAL A 90 26.18 -14.79 -3.21
N THR A 91 26.37 -15.68 -2.23
CA THR A 91 27.05 -15.36 -0.97
C THR A 91 28.52 -14.95 -1.14
N ASN A 92 29.19 -15.38 -2.21
CA ASN A 92 30.54 -15.01 -2.55
C ASN A 92 30.63 -13.77 -3.46
N ASN A 93 29.54 -13.34 -4.06
CA ASN A 93 29.50 -12.16 -4.92
C ASN A 93 29.27 -10.88 -4.09
N VAL A 94 30.13 -10.64 -3.12
CA VAL A 94 29.98 -9.59 -2.08
C VAL A 94 29.97 -8.17 -2.64
N ALA A 95 30.41 -7.99 -3.88
CA ALA A 95 30.43 -6.70 -4.58
C ALA A 95 29.10 -6.39 -5.32
N LEU A 96 28.09 -7.28 -5.25
CA LEU A 96 26.82 -7.06 -5.95
C LEU A 96 26.12 -5.79 -5.47
N ILE A 97 25.79 -4.96 -6.46
CA ILE A 97 25.02 -3.73 -6.33
C ILE A 97 23.60 -3.96 -6.89
N GLN A 98 23.49 -4.70 -8.00
CA GLN A 98 22.21 -4.97 -8.64
C GLN A 98 22.05 -6.46 -8.92
N LEU A 99 20.92 -7.02 -8.48
CA LEU A 99 20.54 -8.40 -8.72
C LEU A 99 19.14 -8.45 -9.31
N ASN A 100 19.04 -9.04 -10.52
CA ASN A 100 17.77 -9.42 -11.12
C ASN A 100 17.72 -10.93 -11.34
N CYS A 101 16.96 -11.62 -10.51
CA CYS A 101 16.69 -13.06 -10.60
C CYS A 101 15.21 -13.38 -10.81
N SER A 102 14.45 -12.44 -11.39
CA SER A 102 13.01 -12.58 -11.64
C SER A 102 12.70 -13.75 -12.59
N GLY A 103 11.45 -14.22 -12.60
CA GLY A 103 11.01 -15.23 -13.56
C GLY A 103 11.80 -16.54 -13.43
N ASN A 104 11.98 -17.03 -12.21
CA ASN A 104 12.65 -18.30 -11.90
C ASN A 104 11.74 -19.18 -11.03
N GLN A 105 12.30 -20.22 -10.42
CA GLN A 105 11.59 -21.17 -9.55
C GLN A 105 12.19 -21.17 -8.13
N LEU A 106 12.75 -20.03 -7.69
CA LEU A 106 13.43 -19.92 -6.40
C LEU A 106 12.42 -20.04 -5.26
N THR A 107 12.68 -20.93 -4.31
CA THR A 107 11.89 -21.07 -3.08
C THR A 107 12.50 -20.33 -1.89
N SER A 108 13.77 -19.97 -1.99
CA SER A 108 14.53 -19.16 -1.04
C SER A 108 15.59 -18.33 -1.76
N LEU A 109 15.98 -17.22 -1.18
CA LEU A 109 17.08 -16.36 -1.67
C LEU A 109 17.80 -15.77 -0.46
N ASP A 110 19.11 -15.99 -0.38
CA ASP A 110 19.97 -15.39 0.64
C ASP A 110 20.84 -14.30 0.01
N VAL A 111 20.59 -13.06 0.43
CA VAL A 111 21.33 -11.85 0.01
C VAL A 111 22.05 -11.19 1.20
N SER A 112 22.19 -11.91 2.32
CA SER A 112 22.79 -11.37 3.55
C SER A 112 24.24 -10.94 3.41
N ASN A 113 24.97 -11.53 2.46
CA ASN A 113 26.36 -11.19 2.15
C ASN A 113 26.53 -10.12 1.05
N ASN A 114 25.44 -9.51 0.61
CA ASN A 114 25.46 -8.50 -0.47
C ASN A 114 25.01 -7.12 0.06
N PRO A 115 25.71 -6.51 1.03
CA PRO A 115 25.25 -5.30 1.71
C PRO A 115 25.24 -4.05 0.83
N ALA A 116 25.91 -4.11 -0.34
CA ALA A 116 25.94 -3.02 -1.31
C ALA A 116 24.76 -3.02 -2.29
N LEU A 117 23.84 -4.02 -2.20
CA LEU A 117 22.66 -4.07 -3.08
C LEU A 117 21.82 -2.79 -2.91
N ASP A 118 21.66 -2.07 -4.02
CA ASP A 118 20.73 -0.93 -4.16
C ASP A 118 19.48 -1.31 -4.94
N PHE A 119 19.56 -2.33 -5.81
CA PHE A 119 18.45 -2.87 -6.59
C PHE A 119 18.34 -4.39 -6.40
N LEU A 120 17.16 -4.85 -6.02
CA LEU A 120 16.82 -6.27 -5.97
C LEU A 120 15.49 -6.52 -6.68
N SER A 121 15.52 -7.32 -7.75
CA SER A 121 14.32 -7.87 -8.37
C SER A 121 14.35 -9.40 -8.29
N CYS A 122 13.39 -9.94 -7.54
CA CYS A 122 13.16 -11.38 -7.41
C CYS A 122 11.69 -11.73 -7.72
N ASN A 123 11.02 -10.91 -8.55
CA ASN A 123 9.61 -11.11 -8.88
C ASN A 123 9.40 -12.43 -9.64
N THR A 124 8.16 -12.92 -9.61
CA THR A 124 7.76 -14.16 -10.30
C THR A 124 8.67 -15.33 -9.93
N ASN A 125 8.64 -15.66 -8.63
CA ASN A 125 9.34 -16.78 -8.01
C ASN A 125 8.39 -17.52 -7.02
N GLN A 126 8.92 -18.35 -6.14
CA GLN A 126 8.14 -19.10 -5.16
C GLN A 126 8.61 -18.81 -3.72
N LEU A 127 9.12 -17.58 -3.49
CA LEU A 127 9.67 -17.20 -2.19
C LEU A 127 8.56 -17.12 -1.13
N THR A 128 8.75 -17.83 -0.03
CA THR A 128 7.84 -17.78 1.13
C THR A 128 8.31 -16.80 2.21
N SER A 129 9.58 -16.41 2.17
CA SER A 129 10.21 -15.42 3.03
C SER A 129 11.39 -14.77 2.29
N LEU A 130 11.72 -13.54 2.68
CA LEU A 130 12.88 -12.81 2.17
C LEU A 130 13.49 -12.00 3.33
N ASN A 131 14.79 -12.19 3.59
CA ASN A 131 15.51 -11.43 4.59
C ASN A 131 16.46 -10.43 3.91
N ILE A 132 16.13 -9.15 4.04
CA ILE A 132 16.89 -8.03 3.48
C ILE A 132 17.49 -7.12 4.57
N SER A 133 17.57 -7.60 5.80
CA SER A 133 18.01 -6.79 6.95
C SER A 133 19.46 -6.28 6.84
N GLN A 134 20.30 -6.94 6.02
CA GLN A 134 21.68 -6.51 5.76
C GLN A 134 21.81 -5.60 4.54
N ASN A 135 20.77 -5.53 3.69
CA ASN A 135 20.79 -4.77 2.44
C ASN A 135 20.28 -3.33 2.67
N THR A 136 20.96 -2.61 3.56
CA THR A 136 20.52 -1.28 4.02
C THR A 136 20.63 -0.18 2.95
N ALA A 137 21.34 -0.47 1.85
CA ALA A 137 21.48 0.42 0.70
C ALA A 137 20.33 0.31 -0.32
N LEU A 138 19.39 -0.67 -0.16
CA LEU A 138 18.32 -0.88 -1.11
C LEU A 138 17.48 0.39 -1.31
N THR A 139 17.41 0.83 -2.58
CA THR A 139 16.54 1.91 -3.03
C THR A 139 15.33 1.38 -3.79
N GLU A 140 15.44 0.23 -4.44
CA GLU A 140 14.34 -0.44 -5.14
C GLU A 140 14.28 -1.92 -4.77
N LEU A 141 13.08 -2.38 -4.37
CA LEU A 141 12.77 -3.78 -4.13
C LEU A 141 11.53 -4.17 -4.96
N ASP A 142 11.71 -5.18 -5.81
CA ASP A 142 10.65 -5.81 -6.58
C ASP A 142 10.55 -7.30 -6.24
N CYS A 143 9.54 -7.67 -5.46
CA CYS A 143 9.21 -9.06 -5.13
C CYS A 143 7.75 -9.41 -5.48
N ILE A 144 7.26 -8.85 -6.59
CA ILE A 144 5.95 -9.16 -7.17
C ILE A 144 5.82 -10.66 -7.42
N ASP A 145 4.59 -11.18 -7.29
CA ASP A 145 4.25 -12.56 -7.65
C ASP A 145 5.16 -13.60 -6.96
N ASN A 146 5.03 -13.63 -5.62
CA ASN A 146 5.68 -14.58 -4.72
C ASN A 146 4.67 -15.11 -3.69
N GLN A 147 5.14 -15.76 -2.63
CA GLN A 147 4.31 -16.33 -1.58
C GLN A 147 4.66 -15.75 -0.20
N LEU A 148 5.14 -14.50 -0.16
CA LEU A 148 5.56 -13.85 1.07
C LEU A 148 4.37 -13.63 2.00
N THR A 149 4.49 -14.10 3.25
CA THR A 149 3.48 -13.88 4.30
C THR A 149 3.80 -12.71 5.22
N SER A 150 5.07 -12.30 5.24
CA SER A 150 5.59 -11.13 5.97
C SER A 150 6.86 -10.61 5.29
N LEU A 151 7.18 -9.34 5.53
CA LEU A 151 8.43 -8.72 5.08
C LEU A 151 8.84 -7.65 6.10
N ASP A 152 10.06 -7.76 6.64
CA ASP A 152 10.63 -6.76 7.54
C ASP A 152 11.46 -5.75 6.73
N LEU A 153 11.01 -4.49 6.75
CA LEU A 153 11.61 -3.36 6.06
C LEU A 153 12.31 -2.37 7.01
N SER A 154 12.41 -2.70 8.28
CA SER A 154 12.87 -1.79 9.34
C SER A 154 14.29 -1.25 9.14
N ASN A 155 15.14 -1.99 8.43
CA ASN A 155 16.53 -1.61 8.14
C ASN A 155 16.73 -0.97 6.75
N ASN A 156 15.69 -0.86 5.93
CA ASN A 156 15.80 -0.44 4.53
C ASN A 156 15.28 0.99 4.32
N ALA A 157 15.76 1.93 5.14
CA ALA A 157 15.30 3.33 5.12
C ALA A 157 15.63 4.08 3.81
N ALA A 158 16.50 3.54 2.97
CA ALA A 158 16.83 4.11 1.67
C ALA A 158 15.78 3.81 0.57
N LEU A 159 14.81 2.90 0.84
CA LEU A 159 13.81 2.51 -0.16
C LEU A 159 13.00 3.71 -0.66
N THR A 160 12.96 3.84 -1.99
CA THR A 160 12.13 4.80 -2.72
C THR A 160 11.05 4.13 -3.54
N ASN A 161 11.27 2.89 -3.95
CA ASN A 161 10.36 2.12 -4.81
C ASN A 161 10.16 0.71 -4.24
N LEU A 162 8.92 0.39 -3.87
CA LEU A 162 8.56 -0.88 -3.25
C LEU A 162 7.39 -1.54 -3.98
N LYS A 163 7.65 -2.72 -4.55
CA LYS A 163 6.68 -3.50 -5.32
C LYS A 163 6.48 -4.87 -4.68
N LEU A 164 5.27 -5.08 -4.14
CA LEU A 164 4.88 -6.25 -3.34
C LEU A 164 3.62 -6.94 -3.88
N GLN A 165 3.14 -6.57 -5.06
CA GLN A 165 1.86 -7.08 -5.57
C GLN A 165 1.87 -8.61 -5.69
N THR A 166 0.70 -9.21 -5.52
CA THR A 166 0.48 -10.66 -5.62
C THR A 166 1.40 -11.44 -4.68
N ASN A 167 1.16 -11.21 -3.38
CA ASN A 167 1.77 -11.95 -2.28
C ASN A 167 0.68 -12.35 -1.25
N GLN A 168 1.07 -12.79 -0.05
CA GLN A 168 0.16 -13.22 1.00
C GLN A 168 0.35 -12.40 2.28
N LEU A 169 0.78 -11.13 2.14
CA LEU A 169 1.06 -10.26 3.28
C LEU A 169 -0.23 -9.92 4.05
N THR A 170 -0.24 -10.17 5.36
CA THR A 170 -1.36 -9.82 6.25
C THR A 170 -1.14 -8.50 6.95
N SER A 171 0.09 -8.02 7.00
CA SER A 171 0.50 -6.72 7.53
C SER A 171 1.70 -6.18 6.75
N LEU A 172 1.86 -4.87 6.74
CA LEU A 172 3.00 -4.18 6.13
C LEU A 172 3.33 -2.94 6.96
N ASP A 173 4.54 -2.90 7.52
CA ASP A 173 5.06 -1.74 8.23
C ASP A 173 6.08 -1.02 7.34
N VAL A 174 5.74 0.20 6.93
CA VAL A 174 6.58 1.09 6.12
C VAL A 174 7.01 2.33 6.90
N SER A 175 6.83 2.34 8.21
CA SER A 175 7.08 3.52 9.07
C SER A 175 8.51 4.03 9.05
N GLN A 176 9.49 3.14 8.78
CA GLN A 176 10.91 3.50 8.68
C GLN A 176 11.33 3.89 7.26
N ASN A 177 10.48 3.64 6.24
CA ASN A 177 10.81 3.86 4.84
C ASN A 177 10.30 5.25 4.37
N THR A 178 10.73 6.28 5.06
CA THR A 178 10.21 7.67 4.88
C THR A 178 10.56 8.28 3.52
N ASN A 179 11.48 7.66 2.77
CA ASN A 179 11.86 8.07 1.42
C ASN A 179 11.00 7.43 0.32
N LEU A 180 10.01 6.58 0.68
CA LEU A 180 9.16 5.94 -0.32
C LEU A 180 8.41 7.00 -1.16
N THR A 181 8.57 6.90 -2.47
CA THR A 181 7.84 7.67 -3.48
C THR A 181 6.81 6.82 -4.22
N PHE A 182 7.03 5.51 -4.28
CA PHE A 182 6.18 4.55 -4.95
C PHE A 182 5.93 3.32 -4.06
N LEU A 183 4.66 3.02 -3.79
CA LEU A 183 4.25 1.82 -3.06
C LEU A 183 3.17 1.08 -3.83
N ASN A 184 3.46 -0.17 -4.19
CA ASN A 184 2.51 -1.09 -4.81
C ASN A 184 2.37 -2.36 -3.95
N CYS A 185 1.26 -2.49 -3.25
CA CYS A 185 0.90 -3.66 -2.44
C CYS A 185 -0.41 -4.34 -2.91
N ILE A 186 -0.69 -4.27 -4.22
CA ILE A 186 -1.87 -4.89 -4.84
C ILE A 186 -1.95 -6.39 -4.50
N ASN A 187 -3.19 -6.89 -4.37
CA ASN A 187 -3.47 -8.32 -4.25
C ASN A 187 -2.66 -8.99 -3.12
N ASN A 188 -2.93 -8.51 -1.91
CA ASN A 188 -2.43 -9.05 -0.65
C ASN A 188 -3.61 -9.31 0.31
N GLN A 189 -3.33 -9.50 1.60
CA GLN A 189 -4.34 -9.75 2.63
C GLN A 189 -4.27 -8.70 3.75
N LEU A 190 -3.84 -7.46 3.40
CA LEU A 190 -3.67 -6.38 4.36
C LEU A 190 -5.02 -5.94 4.94
N THR A 191 -5.13 -5.91 6.26
CA THR A 191 -6.32 -5.41 6.98
C THR A 191 -6.18 -3.96 7.42
N SER A 192 -4.95 -3.44 7.44
CA SER A 192 -4.60 -2.04 7.73
C SER A 192 -3.34 -1.66 6.97
N LEU A 193 -3.18 -0.38 6.68
CA LEU A 193 -1.97 0.20 6.09
C LEU A 193 -1.80 1.62 6.62
N ASP A 194 -0.72 1.86 7.35
CA ASP A 194 -0.33 3.19 7.82
C ASP A 194 0.80 3.73 6.95
N VAL A 195 0.53 4.82 6.24
CA VAL A 195 1.48 5.53 5.37
C VAL A 195 1.75 6.95 5.87
N SER A 196 1.37 7.27 7.10
CA SER A 196 1.49 8.62 7.66
C SER A 196 2.92 9.16 7.69
N ASN A 197 3.92 8.27 7.83
CA ASN A 197 5.33 8.64 7.79
C ASN A 197 5.92 8.76 6.38
N ASN A 198 5.21 8.29 5.35
CA ASN A 198 5.70 8.25 3.98
C ASN A 198 5.27 9.51 3.20
N THR A 199 5.64 10.66 3.71
CA THR A 199 5.19 11.98 3.18
C THR A 199 5.71 12.28 1.77
N ALA A 200 6.73 11.54 1.31
CA ALA A 200 7.28 11.63 -0.05
C ALA A 200 6.50 10.79 -1.09
N LEU A 201 5.51 9.98 -0.66
CA LEU A 201 4.73 9.16 -1.59
C LEU A 201 4.03 10.02 -2.64
N THR A 202 4.26 9.66 -3.91
CA THR A 202 3.59 10.23 -5.09
C THR A 202 2.58 9.26 -5.69
N TYR A 203 2.80 7.97 -5.50
CA TYR A 203 1.97 6.89 -6.03
C TYR A 203 1.71 5.82 -4.97
N LEU A 204 0.44 5.53 -4.69
CA LEU A 204 -0.01 4.47 -3.80
C LEU A 204 -1.06 3.61 -4.50
N THR A 205 -0.80 2.30 -4.59
CA THR A 205 -1.83 1.34 -4.96
C THR A 205 -1.88 0.20 -3.95
N CYS A 206 -3.05 0.05 -3.33
CA CYS A 206 -3.35 -0.98 -2.34
C CYS A 206 -4.63 -1.76 -2.69
N ARG A 207 -5.01 -1.78 -3.97
CA ARG A 207 -6.21 -2.47 -4.44
C ARG A 207 -6.15 -3.97 -4.19
N PHE A 208 -7.32 -4.62 -4.10
CA PHE A 208 -7.44 -6.05 -3.79
C PHE A 208 -6.77 -6.44 -2.47
N ASN A 209 -7.19 -5.76 -1.39
CA ASN A 209 -6.81 -6.05 -0.01
C ASN A 209 -8.07 -6.15 0.88
N GLN A 210 -7.91 -6.07 2.20
CA GLN A 210 -8.99 -6.15 3.18
C GLN A 210 -8.99 -4.91 4.10
N LEU A 211 -8.52 -3.76 3.58
CA LEU A 211 -8.42 -2.52 4.35
C LEU A 211 -9.82 -2.04 4.76
N THR A 212 -9.99 -1.71 6.05
CA THR A 212 -11.23 -1.14 6.57
C THR A 212 -11.19 0.38 6.67
N SER A 213 -10.00 0.96 6.69
CA SER A 213 -9.77 2.40 6.67
C SER A 213 -8.47 2.72 5.94
N LEU A 214 -8.40 3.91 5.36
CA LEU A 214 -7.17 4.46 4.79
C LEU A 214 -7.15 5.96 5.02
N ASP A 215 -6.08 6.45 5.63
CA ASP A 215 -5.81 7.87 5.84
C ASP A 215 -4.53 8.25 5.11
N ILE A 216 -4.65 9.17 4.14
CA ILE A 216 -3.53 9.71 3.37
C ILE A 216 -3.36 11.23 3.61
N SER A 217 -3.91 11.74 4.68
CA SER A 217 -3.88 13.18 4.99
C SER A 217 -2.47 13.75 5.16
N GLN A 218 -1.50 12.88 5.53
CA GLN A 218 -0.10 13.29 5.67
C GLN A 218 0.71 13.17 4.36
N ASN A 219 0.16 12.52 3.33
CA ASN A 219 0.87 12.25 2.08
C ASN A 219 0.68 13.41 1.08
N THR A 220 1.23 14.58 1.42
CA THR A 220 1.02 15.83 0.67
C THR A 220 1.61 15.84 -0.73
N ALA A 221 2.52 14.90 -1.05
CA ALA A 221 3.09 14.73 -2.39
C ALA A 221 2.27 13.78 -3.28
N LEU A 222 1.24 13.08 -2.72
CA LEU A 222 0.51 12.04 -3.43
C LEU A 222 -0.29 12.65 -4.58
N THR A 223 -0.18 12.02 -5.76
CA THR A 223 -0.90 12.39 -6.99
C THR A 223 -1.63 11.21 -7.62
N ALA A 224 -1.45 10.01 -7.09
CA ALA A 224 -2.13 8.81 -7.58
C ALA A 224 -2.48 7.88 -6.41
N LEU A 225 -3.77 7.59 -6.27
CA LEU A 225 -4.33 6.62 -5.33
C LEU A 225 -5.20 5.61 -6.06
N ASP A 226 -4.91 4.32 -5.85
CA ASP A 226 -5.79 3.22 -6.26
C ASP A 226 -6.02 2.30 -5.05
N CYS A 227 -7.20 2.39 -4.44
CA CYS A 227 -7.65 1.57 -3.32
C CYS A 227 -8.88 0.72 -3.67
N ILE A 228 -9.05 0.39 -4.96
CA ILE A 228 -10.15 -0.44 -5.46
C ILE A 228 -10.20 -1.78 -4.71
N ASN A 229 -11.43 -2.28 -4.52
CA ASN A 229 -11.68 -3.62 -3.98
C ASN A 229 -11.00 -3.85 -2.62
N ASN A 230 -11.48 -3.10 -1.65
CA ASN A 230 -11.18 -3.23 -0.23
C ASN A 230 -12.49 -3.33 0.56
N GLN A 231 -12.42 -3.16 1.88
CA GLN A 231 -13.57 -3.15 2.79
C GLN A 231 -13.65 -1.80 3.53
N LEU A 232 -13.30 -0.70 2.81
CA LEU A 232 -13.22 0.62 3.42
C LEU A 232 -14.61 1.06 3.92
N ILE A 233 -14.64 1.54 5.14
CA ILE A 233 -15.73 2.30 5.74
C ILE A 233 -15.34 3.76 5.96
N SER A 234 -14.04 4.08 5.88
CA SER A 234 -13.48 5.42 6.02
C SER A 234 -12.31 5.61 5.07
N LEU A 235 -12.31 6.72 4.34
CA LEU A 235 -11.22 7.15 3.47
C LEU A 235 -11.00 8.66 3.64
N ASP A 236 -9.82 9.03 4.17
CA ASP A 236 -9.42 10.43 4.32
C ASP A 236 -8.34 10.79 3.29
N VAL A 237 -8.69 11.71 2.39
CA VAL A 237 -7.84 12.18 1.29
C VAL A 237 -7.51 13.68 1.44
N ARG A 238 -7.79 14.27 2.60
CA ARG A 238 -7.55 15.71 2.89
C ARG A 238 -6.06 15.99 3.06
N ASN A 239 -5.29 15.85 2.00
CA ASN A 239 -3.83 16.02 1.99
C ASN A 239 -3.35 17.38 1.45
N GLY A 240 -4.27 18.27 1.11
CA GLY A 240 -3.96 19.59 0.54
C GLY A 240 -3.52 19.54 -0.93
N ASN A 241 -3.62 18.41 -1.61
CA ASN A 241 -3.10 18.20 -2.96
C ASN A 241 -4.10 17.59 -3.96
N ASN A 242 -5.36 17.47 -3.59
CA ASN A 242 -6.39 16.76 -4.37
C ASN A 242 -6.47 17.22 -5.83
N THR A 243 -6.29 18.52 -6.10
CA THR A 243 -6.36 19.08 -7.45
C THR A 243 -5.22 18.63 -8.38
N ASN A 244 -4.16 18.05 -7.84
CA ASN A 244 -3.04 17.52 -8.60
C ASN A 244 -3.11 15.99 -8.80
N PHE A 245 -4.17 15.34 -8.29
CA PHE A 245 -4.36 13.92 -8.53
C PHE A 245 -4.69 13.66 -9.99
N ASN A 246 -3.90 12.78 -10.61
CA ASN A 246 -4.13 12.27 -11.96
C ASN A 246 -4.80 10.89 -11.95
N ILE A 247 -4.77 10.19 -10.81
CA ILE A 247 -5.42 8.89 -10.58
C ILE A 247 -6.09 8.94 -9.20
N PHE A 248 -7.41 8.70 -9.19
CA PHE A 248 -8.17 8.45 -7.97
C PHE A 248 -9.20 7.34 -8.22
N TYR A 249 -9.00 6.17 -7.64
CA TYR A 249 -9.85 5.01 -7.80
C TYR A 249 -10.18 4.40 -6.44
N SER A 250 -11.47 4.36 -6.08
CA SER A 250 -11.95 3.79 -4.81
C SER A 250 -13.18 2.90 -4.96
N THR A 251 -13.52 2.46 -6.18
CA THR A 251 -14.66 1.57 -6.43
C THR A 251 -14.51 0.21 -5.73
N PHE A 252 -15.64 -0.50 -5.58
CA PHE A 252 -15.71 -1.79 -4.89
C PHE A 252 -15.29 -1.70 -3.40
N ASN A 253 -15.78 -0.63 -2.73
CA ASN A 253 -15.76 -0.45 -1.28
C ASN A 253 -17.21 -0.17 -0.83
N SER A 254 -18.07 -1.17 -0.87
CA SER A 254 -19.55 -1.03 -0.77
C SER A 254 -20.05 -0.30 0.48
N ASP A 255 -19.27 -0.35 1.56
CA ASP A 255 -19.60 0.25 2.85
C ASP A 255 -18.99 1.65 3.03
N LEU A 256 -18.25 2.16 2.03
CA LEU A 256 -17.67 3.50 2.03
C LEU A 256 -18.73 4.52 1.62
N ILE A 257 -19.31 5.20 2.63
CA ILE A 257 -20.32 6.24 2.41
C ILE A 257 -19.67 7.60 2.16
N CYS A 258 -18.69 7.95 2.99
CA CYS A 258 -18.03 9.25 2.96
C CYS A 258 -16.58 9.14 2.57
N ILE A 259 -16.17 9.97 1.60
CA ILE A 259 -14.79 10.18 1.21
C ILE A 259 -14.43 11.61 1.62
N PHE A 260 -13.56 11.76 2.61
CA PHE A 260 -13.13 13.07 3.09
C PHE A 260 -12.08 13.66 2.14
N VAL A 261 -12.34 14.86 1.63
CA VAL A 261 -11.51 15.53 0.62
C VAL A 261 -11.28 16.99 0.95
N ASP A 262 -10.31 17.63 0.28
CA ASP A 262 -10.02 19.06 0.46
C ASP A 262 -11.15 19.97 -0.06
N ASP A 263 -11.82 19.55 -1.16
CA ASP A 263 -12.92 20.26 -1.81
C ASP A 263 -13.88 19.23 -2.43
N ALA A 264 -15.04 19.05 -1.82
CA ALA A 264 -16.02 18.06 -2.23
C ALA A 264 -16.64 18.36 -3.60
N ASP A 265 -16.91 19.63 -3.91
CA ASP A 265 -17.51 20.07 -5.18
C ASP A 265 -16.54 19.85 -6.34
N TRP A 266 -15.26 20.18 -6.13
CA TRP A 266 -14.22 19.93 -7.11
C TRP A 266 -14.04 18.42 -7.33
N SER A 267 -13.95 17.64 -6.25
CA SER A 267 -13.74 16.20 -6.29
C SER A 267 -14.89 15.48 -7.00
N ALA A 268 -16.14 15.86 -6.73
CA ALA A 268 -17.32 15.30 -7.39
C ALA A 268 -17.34 15.57 -8.91
N THR A 269 -16.73 16.65 -9.35
CA THR A 269 -16.63 16.99 -10.77
C THR A 269 -15.50 16.25 -11.48
N ASN A 270 -14.41 15.95 -10.78
CA ASN A 270 -13.15 15.47 -11.39
C ASN A 270 -12.89 13.97 -11.13
N TRP A 271 -13.42 13.40 -10.05
CA TRP A 271 -13.19 11.99 -9.68
C TRP A 271 -14.47 11.17 -9.84
N THR A 272 -14.50 10.30 -10.82
CA THR A 272 -15.69 9.52 -11.18
C THR A 272 -15.58 8.04 -10.83
N ASN A 273 -14.39 7.56 -10.42
CA ASN A 273 -14.16 6.15 -10.10
C ASN A 273 -14.37 5.88 -8.60
N ILE A 274 -15.61 6.10 -8.14
CA ILE A 274 -16.08 5.83 -6.78
C ILE A 274 -17.35 4.95 -6.87
N ASP A 275 -17.72 4.30 -5.78
CA ASP A 275 -19.00 3.59 -5.71
C ASP A 275 -20.16 4.59 -5.71
N SER A 276 -21.30 4.18 -6.30
CA SER A 276 -22.50 5.02 -6.37
C SER A 276 -23.11 5.35 -4.99
N THR A 277 -22.71 4.62 -3.97
CA THR A 277 -23.07 4.85 -2.57
C THR A 277 -22.16 5.85 -1.88
N SER A 278 -21.00 6.12 -2.44
CA SER A 278 -20.00 7.01 -1.85
C SER A 278 -20.26 8.47 -2.23
N THR A 279 -19.97 9.38 -1.31
CA THR A 279 -20.10 10.83 -1.49
C THR A 279 -18.85 11.52 -0.97
N PHE A 280 -18.36 12.51 -1.71
CA PHE A 280 -17.29 13.38 -1.23
C PHE A 280 -17.83 14.38 -0.21
N VAL A 281 -17.09 14.58 0.87
CA VAL A 281 -17.44 15.48 1.97
C VAL A 281 -16.18 16.27 2.41
N ASN A 282 -16.39 17.51 2.88
CA ASN A 282 -15.29 18.33 3.39
C ASN A 282 -14.97 18.06 4.86
N ASN A 283 -15.94 17.54 5.61
CA ASN A 283 -15.83 17.35 7.06
C ASN A 283 -16.79 16.29 7.59
N GLU A 284 -16.60 15.91 8.85
CA GLU A 284 -17.36 14.89 9.55
C GLU A 284 -18.86 15.25 9.68
N ALA A 285 -19.20 16.53 9.86
CA ALA A 285 -20.60 16.96 10.02
C ALA A 285 -21.41 16.75 8.74
N GLU A 286 -20.79 16.90 7.56
CA GLU A 286 -21.42 16.57 6.27
C GLU A 286 -21.65 15.05 6.16
N CYS A 287 -20.69 14.24 6.59
CA CYS A 287 -20.81 12.78 6.59
C CYS A 287 -21.91 12.29 7.56
N ASP A 288 -22.02 12.88 8.75
CA ASP A 288 -23.04 12.54 9.73
C ASP A 288 -24.46 12.72 9.15
N ILE A 289 -24.65 13.76 8.33
CA ILE A 289 -25.96 14.00 7.67
C ILE A 289 -26.28 12.88 6.67
N LEU A 290 -25.29 12.41 5.90
CA LEU A 290 -25.45 11.31 4.94
C LEU A 290 -25.69 9.96 5.63
N SER A 291 -25.00 9.70 6.73
CA SER A 291 -25.10 8.44 7.50
C SER A 291 -26.42 8.29 8.24
N LEU A 292 -27.10 9.40 8.54
CA LEU A 292 -28.43 9.40 9.13
C LEU A 292 -29.48 8.81 8.15
N GLY A 293 -29.11 8.55 6.91
CA GLY A 293 -29.94 7.98 5.86
C GLY A 293 -31.09 8.90 5.44
N ASP A 294 -31.68 8.63 4.28
CA ASP A 294 -32.94 9.25 3.77
C ASP A 294 -34.16 9.06 4.72
N ASN A 295 -33.96 8.51 5.90
CA ASN A 295 -34.97 8.40 6.95
C ASN A 295 -35.16 9.68 7.79
N SER A 296 -34.30 10.68 7.67
CA SER A 296 -34.66 12.01 8.11
C SER A 296 -35.27 12.79 6.94
N LEU A 297 -36.45 12.38 6.50
CA LEU A 297 -37.39 13.37 6.01
C LEU A 297 -37.50 14.36 7.17
N VAL A 298 -36.74 15.43 7.13
CA VAL A 298 -36.86 16.54 8.07
C VAL A 298 -38.32 16.92 8.01
N LEU A 299 -39.04 16.56 9.07
CA LEU A 299 -40.45 16.97 9.21
C LEU A 299 -40.40 18.49 9.28
N ASP A 300 -40.65 19.16 8.15
CA ASP A 300 -40.69 20.62 8.13
C ASP A 300 -41.96 21.07 8.78
N VAL A 301 -41.85 21.49 10.06
CA VAL A 301 -42.95 22.02 10.86
C VAL A 301 -42.63 23.44 11.30
N ASN A 302 -43.61 24.28 11.14
CA ASN A 302 -43.62 25.61 11.74
C ASN A 302 -44.43 25.57 13.02
N ILE A 303 -43.95 26.24 14.07
CA ILE A 303 -44.64 26.37 15.35
C ILE A 303 -44.92 27.84 15.61
N TYR A 304 -46.18 28.13 15.89
CA TYR A 304 -46.59 29.52 16.16
C TYR A 304 -47.83 29.60 17.13
N PRO A 305 -48.03 30.73 17.84
CA PRO A 305 -47.08 31.82 17.96
C PRO A 305 -45.88 31.45 18.82
N ASN A 306 -44.72 32.02 18.56
CA ASN A 306 -43.54 31.87 19.40
C ASN A 306 -42.92 33.27 19.61
N PRO A 307 -42.98 33.85 20.82
CA PRO A 307 -43.50 33.30 22.11
C PRO A 307 -45.00 33.04 22.15
N THR A 308 -45.42 32.09 23.03
CA THR A 308 -46.83 31.73 23.23
C THR A 308 -47.26 31.87 24.70
N ALA A 309 -48.58 32.15 24.93
CA ALA A 309 -49.15 32.19 26.27
C ALA A 309 -50.01 30.95 26.57
N ASN A 310 -50.90 30.55 25.68
CA ASN A 310 -51.90 29.49 25.97
C ASN A 310 -51.81 28.31 25.00
N TYR A 311 -51.62 28.59 23.74
CA TYR A 311 -51.65 27.54 22.70
C TYR A 311 -50.47 27.68 21.74
N LEU A 312 -49.97 26.53 21.32
CA LEU A 312 -49.00 26.43 20.25
C LEU A 312 -49.61 25.70 19.07
N PHE A 313 -49.52 26.24 17.88
CA PHE A 313 -49.99 25.61 16.65
C PHE A 313 -48.77 25.05 15.89
N ILE A 314 -49.02 23.93 15.25
CA ILE A 314 -48.00 23.17 14.49
C ILE A 314 -48.52 23.05 13.07
N GLU A 315 -47.82 23.65 12.14
CA GLU A 315 -48.12 23.55 10.71
C GLU A 315 -47.00 22.72 10.03
N GLY A 316 -47.39 21.62 9.41
CA GLY A 316 -46.50 20.70 8.73
C GLY A 316 -47.19 19.98 7.60
N ASN A 317 -46.44 19.30 6.76
CA ASN A 317 -46.92 18.70 5.52
C ASN A 317 -47.49 17.28 5.67
N LYS A 318 -47.65 16.73 6.87
CA LYS A 318 -48.15 15.36 7.13
C LYS A 318 -48.90 15.19 8.44
N ASN A 319 -49.81 14.22 8.45
CA ASN A 319 -50.56 13.70 9.61
C ASN A 319 -50.37 12.18 9.71
N PRO A 320 -50.51 11.54 10.87
CA PRO A 320 -50.69 12.08 12.23
C PRO A 320 -49.38 12.55 12.87
N LEU A 321 -49.48 13.44 13.83
CA LEU A 321 -48.35 13.98 14.55
C LEU A 321 -48.34 13.46 15.99
N ALA A 322 -47.21 12.88 16.42
CA ALA A 322 -46.89 12.69 17.83
C ALA A 322 -46.07 13.88 18.30
N ILE A 323 -46.46 14.49 19.41
CA ILE A 323 -45.88 15.73 19.91
C ILE A 323 -45.50 15.54 21.36
N SER A 324 -44.24 15.80 21.70
CA SER A 324 -43.77 15.83 23.09
C SER A 324 -43.08 17.16 23.39
N ILE A 325 -43.37 17.76 24.52
CA ILE A 325 -42.72 18.98 24.99
C ILE A 325 -41.84 18.65 26.19
N TYR A 326 -40.62 19.12 26.16
CA TYR A 326 -39.62 18.93 27.20
C TYR A 326 -39.17 20.26 27.79
N ASN A 327 -38.94 20.27 29.10
CA ASN A 327 -38.27 21.38 29.76
C ASN A 327 -36.75 21.32 29.50
N LEU A 328 -35.98 22.32 29.90
CA LEU A 328 -34.51 22.36 29.70
C LEU A 328 -33.75 21.29 30.49
N LEU A 329 -34.39 20.57 31.41
CA LEU A 329 -33.81 19.43 32.13
C LEU A 329 -34.08 18.10 31.41
N GLY A 330 -34.73 18.13 30.22
CA GLY A 330 -35.07 16.94 29.45
C GLY A 330 -36.32 16.18 29.98
N THR A 331 -37.07 16.74 30.93
CA THR A 331 -38.31 16.12 31.44
C THR A 331 -39.44 16.41 30.47
N GLU A 332 -40.17 15.37 30.03
CA GLU A 332 -41.38 15.51 29.24
C GLU A 332 -42.48 16.11 30.12
N VAL A 333 -43.12 17.22 29.68
CA VAL A 333 -44.12 17.98 30.40
C VAL A 333 -45.48 17.98 29.71
N VAL A 334 -45.51 17.70 28.39
CA VAL A 334 -46.74 17.52 27.60
C VAL A 334 -46.49 16.45 26.55
N SER A 335 -47.47 15.56 26.32
CA SER A 335 -47.46 14.57 25.23
C SER A 335 -48.82 14.49 24.59
N GLU A 336 -48.93 14.69 23.29
CA GLU A 336 -50.18 14.71 22.53
C GLU A 336 -50.03 13.96 21.21
N PHE A 337 -51.13 13.43 20.68
CA PHE A 337 -51.18 12.72 19.43
C PHE A 337 -52.28 13.25 18.51
N ASN A 338 -52.05 13.18 17.21
CA ASN A 338 -53.01 13.52 16.15
C ASN A 338 -53.61 14.95 16.30
N THR A 339 -52.79 15.91 16.72
CA THR A 339 -53.24 17.29 16.90
C THR A 339 -52.24 18.27 16.24
N HIS A 340 -52.80 19.37 15.78
CA HIS A 340 -52.01 20.52 15.28
C HIS A 340 -52.05 21.70 16.26
N LYS A 341 -52.68 21.52 17.43
CA LYS A 341 -52.85 22.55 18.44
C LYS A 341 -52.58 21.94 19.80
N ILE A 342 -51.64 22.50 20.54
CA ILE A 342 -51.28 22.07 21.88
C ILE A 342 -51.63 23.19 22.85
N GLU A 343 -52.26 22.82 23.97
CA GLU A 343 -52.46 23.71 25.11
C GLU A 343 -51.21 23.71 25.99
N VAL A 344 -50.66 24.89 26.23
CA VAL A 344 -49.48 25.11 27.06
C VAL A 344 -49.74 26.10 28.19
N SER A 345 -51.01 26.39 28.49
CA SER A 345 -51.43 27.35 29.52
C SER A 345 -50.86 27.02 30.90
N GLU A 346 -50.82 25.71 31.24
CA GLU A 346 -50.33 25.22 32.53
C GLU A 346 -48.80 25.20 32.67
N LEU A 347 -48.05 25.42 31.57
CA LEU A 347 -46.60 25.47 31.64
C LEU A 347 -46.12 26.76 32.29
N SER A 348 -45.10 26.66 33.13
CA SER A 348 -44.44 27.82 33.72
C SER A 348 -43.73 28.64 32.61
N LYS A 349 -43.58 29.95 32.88
CA LYS A 349 -42.80 30.80 31.94
C LYS A 349 -41.39 30.27 31.77
N GLY A 350 -40.95 30.15 30.54
CA GLY A 350 -39.62 29.59 30.25
C GLY A 350 -39.42 29.17 28.83
N VAL A 351 -38.28 28.52 28.58
CA VAL A 351 -37.90 27.95 27.30
C VAL A 351 -38.17 26.46 27.32
N TYR A 352 -38.77 25.94 26.26
CA TYR A 352 -39.12 24.54 26.07
C TYR A 352 -38.64 24.05 24.69
N ILE A 353 -38.44 22.74 24.60
CA ILE A 353 -38.19 22.02 23.34
C ILE A 353 -39.45 21.21 23.01
N ILE A 354 -39.98 21.38 21.81
CA ILE A 354 -41.04 20.56 21.27
C ILE A 354 -40.42 19.59 20.24
N ASN A 355 -40.66 18.29 20.45
CA ASN A 355 -40.39 17.23 19.48
C ASN A 355 -41.71 16.92 18.76
N VAL A 356 -41.63 16.89 17.42
CA VAL A 356 -42.77 16.56 16.56
C VAL A 356 -42.38 15.38 15.70
N SER A 357 -43.20 14.33 15.62
CA SER A 357 -42.95 13.12 14.83
C SER A 357 -44.18 12.72 14.04
N ASP A 358 -44.00 12.26 12.81
CA ASP A 358 -45.04 11.67 11.96
C ASP A 358 -45.04 10.13 12.02
N GLY A 359 -44.23 9.55 12.94
CA GLY A 359 -44.07 8.11 13.10
C GLY A 359 -42.92 7.52 12.23
N VAL A 360 -42.39 8.28 11.31
CA VAL A 360 -41.24 7.93 10.44
C VAL A 360 -40.11 8.91 10.69
N SER A 361 -40.43 10.20 10.76
CA SER A 361 -39.47 11.31 10.93
C SER A 361 -39.79 12.10 12.18
N GLN A 362 -38.82 12.80 12.73
CA GLN A 362 -39.01 13.68 13.87
C GLN A 362 -38.21 14.97 13.74
N THR A 363 -38.68 16.05 14.35
CA THR A 363 -37.95 17.31 14.41
C THR A 363 -38.12 17.97 15.78
N ASN A 364 -37.09 18.72 16.19
CA ASN A 364 -37.09 19.47 17.44
C ASN A 364 -37.11 20.97 17.14
N LYS A 365 -38.00 21.69 17.79
CA LYS A 365 -38.08 23.15 17.72
C LYS A 365 -38.08 23.74 19.14
N LYS A 366 -37.53 24.94 19.26
CA LYS A 366 -37.54 25.69 20.54
C LYS A 366 -38.68 26.70 20.54
N PHE A 367 -39.41 26.79 21.65
CA PHE A 367 -40.36 27.86 21.85
C PHE A 367 -40.25 28.50 23.24
N ILE A 368 -40.82 29.70 23.37
CA ILE A 368 -40.83 30.49 24.60
C ILE A 368 -42.26 30.58 25.11
N LYS A 369 -42.48 30.16 26.36
CA LYS A 369 -43.73 30.34 27.10
C LYS A 369 -43.67 31.64 27.89
N ASN A 370 -44.63 32.52 27.63
CA ASN A 370 -44.78 33.82 28.32
C ASN A 370 -45.62 33.70 29.63
#